data_2e811e5edd69702ccac497b7a99247f6
#
_entry.id   2e811e5edd69702ccac497b7a99247f6
#
_cell.length_a   1.000
_cell.length_b   1.000
_cell.length_c   1.000
_cell.angle_alpha   90.00
_cell.angle_beta   90.00
_cell.angle_gamma   90.00
#
_symmetry.space_group_name_H-M   'P 1'
#
loop_
_entity.id
_entity.type
_entity.pdbx_description
1 polymer ?
#
loop_
_entity_poly.entity_id
_entity_poly.type
_entity_poly.pdbx_seq_one_letter_code
_entity_poly.pdbx_strand_id
1 'polypeptide(L)'
;LNIDIAHAQLKGARLSYLPSVTLAPNGAGSSFDHSKMSWSYQLPLAVSWEVDLFGKLLNSNRRAKQALLQSEAYQQAVRSQLIAGVANCYYAISMLETQLKISRQTAEYWKESVQIMKNFKLAGRVNESAVVQSTANYYSLLASITDLEVSLNEANNTMSLLLNVMPQTWNIQACLLYTSDAADE
;
A
#
# COMPACT_ATOMS: atom_id res chain seq x y z
N LEU A 1 15.45 -4.66 -0.52
CA LEU A 1 15.84 -4.22 -1.86
C LEU A 1 16.50 -2.82 -1.86
N ASN A 2 15.84 -1.73 -1.37
CA ASN A 2 16.44 -0.38 -1.35
C ASN A 2 17.70 -0.30 -0.47
N ILE A 3 17.71 -0.98 0.67
CA ILE A 3 18.89 -1.08 1.54
C ILE A 3 20.02 -1.85 0.85
N ASP A 4 19.73 -2.92 0.15
CA ASP A 4 20.74 -3.71 -0.57
C ASP A 4 21.36 -2.89 -1.71
N ILE A 5 20.55 -2.08 -2.38
CA ILE A 5 21.02 -1.12 -3.39
C ILE A 5 21.97 -0.09 -2.75
N ALA A 6 21.59 0.49 -1.59
CA ALA A 6 22.43 1.44 -0.89
C ALA A 6 23.74 0.82 -0.38
N HIS A 7 23.71 -0.44 0.07
CA HIS A 7 24.92 -1.22 0.39
C HIS A 7 25.83 -1.43 -0.82
N ALA A 8 25.26 -1.80 -1.97
CA ALA A 8 26.02 -1.96 -3.21
C ALA A 8 26.65 -0.65 -3.67
N GLN A 9 25.92 0.46 -3.58
CA GLN A 9 26.43 1.80 -3.89
C GLN A 9 27.57 2.23 -2.95
N LEU A 10 27.44 1.97 -1.64
CA LEU A 10 28.52 2.23 -0.69
C LEU A 10 29.76 1.37 -1.00
N LYS A 11 29.58 0.11 -1.36
CA LYS A 11 30.68 -0.77 -1.78
C LYS A 11 31.34 -0.24 -3.06
N GLY A 12 30.55 0.20 -4.05
CA GLY A 12 31.07 0.85 -5.26
C GLY A 12 31.88 2.11 -4.95
N ALA A 13 31.38 3.00 -4.08
CA ALA A 13 32.08 4.20 -3.65
C ALA A 13 33.41 3.91 -2.92
N ARG A 14 33.50 2.80 -2.17
CA ARG A 14 34.76 2.34 -1.57
C ARG A 14 35.72 1.77 -2.59
N LEU A 15 35.23 1.03 -3.58
CA LEU A 15 36.05 0.49 -4.66
C LEU A 15 36.63 1.55 -5.58
N SER A 16 36.04 2.76 -5.64
CA SER A 16 36.55 3.87 -6.43
C SER A 16 37.91 4.41 -5.97
N TYR A 17 38.41 4.01 -4.79
CA TYR A 17 39.78 4.28 -4.35
C TYR A 17 40.82 3.36 -4.99
N LEU A 18 40.39 2.26 -5.59
CA LEU A 18 41.28 1.30 -6.25
C LEU A 18 41.49 1.70 -7.71
N PRO A 19 42.66 1.42 -8.31
CA PRO A 19 42.87 1.63 -9.74
C PRO A 19 41.87 0.78 -10.55
N SER A 20 41.32 1.38 -11.59
CA SER A 20 40.49 0.66 -12.56
C SER A 20 41.34 0.04 -13.64
N VAL A 21 41.13 -1.23 -13.92
CA VAL A 21 41.82 -1.96 -15.00
C VAL A 21 40.73 -2.33 -16.02
N THR A 22 40.91 -1.82 -17.24
CA THR A 22 39.99 -2.12 -18.34
C THR A 22 40.75 -2.89 -19.44
N LEU A 23 40.13 -3.97 -19.86
CA LEU A 23 40.57 -4.79 -20.99
C LEU A 23 39.46 -4.71 -22.05
N ALA A 24 39.73 -4.14 -23.20
CA ALA A 24 38.76 -3.90 -24.27
C ALA A 24 39.19 -4.58 -25.57
N PRO A 25 39.10 -5.91 -25.68
CA PRO A 25 39.45 -6.57 -26.93
C PRO A 25 38.59 -6.05 -28.06
N ASN A 26 39.23 -5.62 -29.16
CA ASN A 26 38.53 -5.29 -30.38
C ASN A 26 39.16 -5.99 -31.57
N GLY A 27 38.33 -6.26 -32.59
CA GLY A 27 38.79 -6.82 -33.86
C GLY A 27 38.09 -6.08 -35.02
N ALA A 28 38.86 -5.71 -36.00
CA ALA A 28 38.33 -5.07 -37.21
C ALA A 28 38.75 -5.86 -38.45
N GLY A 29 37.78 -6.13 -39.32
CA GLY A 29 38.04 -6.68 -40.64
C GLY A 29 37.85 -5.59 -41.70
N SER A 30 38.83 -5.40 -42.55
CA SER A 30 38.73 -4.47 -43.71
C SER A 30 39.04 -5.18 -45.02
N SER A 31 38.19 -4.96 -46.01
CA SER A 31 38.39 -5.39 -47.37
C SER A 31 38.25 -4.21 -48.29
N PHE A 32 39.27 -3.98 -49.11
CA PHE A 32 39.29 -2.94 -50.13
C PHE A 32 39.35 -3.60 -51.50
N ASP A 33 38.43 -3.24 -52.41
CA ASP A 33 38.42 -3.52 -53.84
C ASP A 33 38.75 -4.99 -54.20
N HIS A 34 37.86 -5.95 -53.76
CA HIS A 34 38.00 -7.38 -53.99
C HIS A 34 39.30 -8.03 -53.50
N SER A 35 40.08 -7.38 -52.69
CA SER A 35 41.28 -7.92 -52.02
C SER A 35 40.89 -8.83 -50.87
N LYS A 36 41.79 -9.72 -50.46
CA LYS A 36 41.59 -10.61 -49.30
C LYS A 36 41.33 -9.79 -48.07
N MET A 37 40.30 -10.19 -47.30
CA MET A 37 39.91 -9.58 -46.03
C MET A 37 41.08 -9.60 -45.06
N SER A 38 41.50 -8.41 -44.61
CA SER A 38 42.53 -8.24 -43.59
C SER A 38 41.89 -8.13 -42.21
N TRP A 39 42.31 -8.93 -41.29
CA TRP A 39 41.85 -8.91 -39.91
C TRP A 39 42.92 -8.31 -39.02
N SER A 40 42.53 -7.33 -38.19
CA SER A 40 43.36 -6.79 -37.14
C SER A 40 42.74 -7.03 -35.79
N TYR A 41 43.50 -7.51 -34.84
CA TYR A 41 43.07 -7.74 -33.46
C TYR A 41 43.91 -6.86 -32.54
N GLN A 42 43.25 -6.16 -31.63
CA GLN A 42 43.88 -5.33 -30.61
C GLN A 42 43.38 -5.72 -29.24
N LEU A 43 44.29 -5.85 -28.29
CA LEU A 43 44.00 -6.17 -26.89
C LEU A 43 44.57 -5.08 -26.00
N PRO A 44 43.97 -3.85 -26.01
CA PRO A 44 44.41 -2.80 -25.13
C PRO A 44 44.11 -3.06 -23.69
N LEU A 45 45.12 -2.98 -22.84
CA LEU A 45 45.02 -3.00 -21.37
C LEU A 45 45.24 -1.53 -20.91
N ALA A 46 44.24 -0.92 -20.33
CA ALA A 46 44.35 0.43 -19.76
C ALA A 46 44.18 0.33 -18.22
N VAL A 47 45.11 0.98 -17.52
CA VAL A 47 45.03 1.14 -16.05
C VAL A 47 44.87 2.61 -15.76
N SER A 48 43.85 3.00 -15.04
CA SER A 48 43.66 4.38 -14.60
C SER A 48 43.42 4.43 -13.08
N TRP A 49 44.04 5.42 -12.45
CA TRP A 49 43.90 5.62 -11.00
C TRP A 49 43.73 7.15 -10.73
N GLU A 50 42.70 7.47 -9.98
CA GLU A 50 42.40 8.84 -9.54
C GLU A 50 42.86 9.02 -8.09
N VAL A 51 43.87 9.88 -7.89
CA VAL A 51 44.36 10.24 -6.57
C VAL A 51 43.48 11.35 -5.99
N ASP A 52 42.94 11.14 -4.80
CA ASP A 52 41.98 12.06 -4.16
C ASP A 52 42.67 13.22 -3.44
N LEU A 53 43.19 14.18 -4.21
CA LEU A 53 43.87 15.37 -3.67
C LEU A 53 42.90 16.38 -3.01
N PHE A 54 41.66 16.45 -3.44
CA PHE A 54 40.68 17.43 -3.00
C PHE A 54 39.50 16.85 -2.24
N GLY A 55 39.57 15.58 -1.84
CA GLY A 55 38.55 14.93 -1.05
C GLY A 55 37.26 14.59 -1.81
N LYS A 56 37.27 14.51 -3.13
CA LYS A 56 36.15 14.14 -3.99
C LYS A 56 35.65 12.72 -3.66
N LEU A 57 36.54 11.73 -3.64
CA LEU A 57 36.24 10.34 -3.34
C LEU A 57 35.85 10.16 -1.87
N LEU A 58 36.54 10.88 -0.95
CA LEU A 58 36.20 10.89 0.47
C LEU A 58 34.77 11.37 0.71
N ASN A 59 34.39 12.49 0.10
CA ASN A 59 33.05 13.04 0.24
C ASN A 59 32.00 12.17 -0.47
N SER A 60 32.32 11.55 -1.60
CA SER A 60 31.43 10.58 -2.27
C SER A 60 31.16 9.37 -1.37
N ASN A 61 32.17 8.80 -0.71
CA ASN A 61 32.03 7.71 0.22
C ASN A 61 31.19 8.11 1.47
N ARG A 62 31.45 9.31 2.02
CA ARG A 62 30.65 9.85 3.11
C ARG A 62 29.17 10.00 2.72
N ARG A 63 28.91 10.54 1.52
CA ARG A 63 27.55 10.65 0.97
C ARG A 63 26.87 9.29 0.83
N ALA A 64 27.55 8.29 0.27
CA ALA A 64 27.02 6.95 0.13
C ALA A 64 26.72 6.28 1.49
N LYS A 65 27.57 6.54 2.51
CA LYS A 65 27.31 6.08 3.89
C LYS A 65 26.06 6.74 4.49
N GLN A 66 25.88 8.04 4.28
CA GLN A 66 24.67 8.74 4.76
C GLN A 66 23.41 8.28 4.03
N ALA A 67 23.50 7.98 2.73
CA ALA A 67 22.38 7.41 1.96
C ALA A 67 21.98 6.02 2.47
N LEU A 68 22.93 5.21 2.92
CA LEU A 68 22.64 3.92 3.57
C LEU A 68 21.88 4.13 4.88
N LEU A 69 22.37 4.99 5.78
CA LEU A 69 21.70 5.30 7.05
C LEU A 69 20.29 5.89 6.82
N GLN A 70 20.14 6.72 5.81
CA GLN A 70 18.82 7.24 5.39
C GLN A 70 17.88 6.10 4.96
N SER A 71 18.37 5.12 4.20
CA SER A 71 17.58 3.97 3.75
C SER A 71 17.14 3.09 4.92
N GLU A 72 18.01 2.89 5.91
CA GLU A 72 17.69 2.17 7.15
C GLU A 72 16.63 2.89 7.99
N ALA A 73 16.78 4.21 8.17
CA ALA A 73 15.79 5.03 8.87
C ALA A 73 14.42 5.03 8.15
N TYR A 74 14.43 5.07 6.81
CA TYR A 74 13.23 4.98 6.00
C TYR A 74 12.51 3.62 6.15
N GLN A 75 13.27 2.53 6.24
CA GLN A 75 12.69 1.20 6.53
C GLN A 75 11.92 1.21 7.85
N GLN A 76 12.47 1.82 8.89
CA GLN A 76 11.81 1.93 10.19
C GLN A 76 10.53 2.78 10.11
N ALA A 77 10.56 3.89 9.36
CA ALA A 77 9.38 4.74 9.14
C ALA A 77 8.26 3.97 8.40
N VAL A 78 8.59 3.25 7.33
CA VAL A 78 7.64 2.42 6.57
C VAL A 78 7.04 1.33 7.47
N ARG A 79 7.85 0.70 8.31
CA ARG A 79 7.37 -0.32 9.26
C ARG A 79 6.35 0.26 10.25
N SER A 80 6.63 1.43 10.81
CA SER A 80 5.69 2.12 11.71
C SER A 80 4.40 2.53 11.00
N GLN A 81 4.50 3.02 9.76
CA GLN A 81 3.35 3.37 8.94
C GLN A 81 2.48 2.15 8.61
N LEU A 82 3.11 0.99 8.32
CA LEU A 82 2.38 -0.25 8.07
C LEU A 82 1.60 -0.70 9.31
N ILE A 83 2.23 -0.66 10.50
CA ILE A 83 1.56 -1.00 11.76
C ILE A 83 0.36 -0.09 12.00
N ALA A 84 0.52 1.22 11.81
CA ALA A 84 -0.58 2.18 11.94
C ALA A 84 -1.69 1.92 10.90
N GLY A 85 -1.32 1.58 9.66
CA GLY A 85 -2.26 1.21 8.60
C GLY A 85 -3.10 -0.02 8.94
N VAL A 86 -2.47 -1.07 9.46
CA VAL A 86 -3.15 -2.28 9.90
C VAL A 86 -4.10 -1.99 11.07
N ALA A 87 -3.66 -1.19 12.06
CA ALA A 87 -4.50 -0.81 13.19
C ALA A 87 -5.74 -0.01 12.74
N ASN A 88 -5.55 0.98 11.86
CA ASN A 88 -6.66 1.77 11.32
C ASN A 88 -7.66 0.89 10.54
N CYS A 89 -7.15 -0.03 9.73
CA CYS A 89 -8.00 -0.95 8.97
C CYS A 89 -8.78 -1.89 9.89
N TYR A 90 -8.16 -2.38 10.97
CA TYR A 90 -8.81 -3.20 11.99
C TYR A 90 -10.01 -2.48 12.62
N TYR A 91 -9.82 -1.23 13.07
CA TYR A 91 -10.92 -0.45 13.66
C TYR A 91 -11.99 -0.06 12.65
N ALA A 92 -11.62 0.19 11.38
CA ALA A 92 -12.58 0.46 10.32
C ALA A 92 -13.48 -0.75 10.05
N ILE A 93 -12.93 -1.96 9.97
CA ILE A 93 -13.71 -3.20 9.80
C ILE A 93 -14.65 -3.39 10.99
N SER A 94 -14.14 -3.28 12.23
CA SER A 94 -14.95 -3.42 13.46
C SER A 94 -16.12 -2.43 13.50
N MET A 95 -15.89 -1.18 13.09
CA MET A 95 -16.92 -0.15 12.99
C MET A 95 -17.98 -0.53 11.94
N LEU A 96 -17.55 -0.92 10.74
CA LEU A 96 -18.44 -1.29 9.64
C LEU A 96 -19.31 -2.52 9.98
N GLU A 97 -18.74 -3.54 10.62
CA GLU A 97 -19.49 -4.72 11.09
C GLU A 97 -20.56 -4.33 12.12
N THR A 98 -20.19 -3.47 13.06
CA THR A 98 -21.15 -2.99 14.08
C THR A 98 -22.26 -2.16 13.42
N GLN A 99 -21.92 -1.26 12.51
CA GLN A 99 -22.88 -0.44 11.77
C GLN A 99 -23.81 -1.30 10.91
N LEU A 100 -23.26 -2.31 10.24
CA LEU A 100 -24.03 -3.25 9.42
C LEU A 100 -25.02 -4.05 10.28
N LYS A 101 -24.61 -4.51 11.45
CA LYS A 101 -25.47 -5.20 12.41
C LYS A 101 -26.64 -4.31 12.86
N ILE A 102 -26.36 -3.07 13.26
CA ILE A 102 -27.38 -2.10 13.68
C ILE A 102 -28.33 -1.79 12.52
N SER A 103 -27.80 -1.54 11.32
CA SER A 103 -28.61 -1.22 10.13
C SER A 103 -29.55 -2.37 9.75
N ARG A 104 -29.07 -3.62 9.82
CA ARG A 104 -29.93 -4.81 9.58
C ARG A 104 -31.04 -4.94 10.63
N GLN A 105 -30.75 -4.72 11.91
CA GLN A 105 -31.77 -4.71 12.95
C GLN A 105 -32.80 -3.58 12.72
N THR A 106 -32.33 -2.40 12.34
CA THR A 106 -33.19 -1.26 12.03
C THR A 106 -34.08 -1.55 10.80
N ALA A 107 -33.57 -2.27 9.80
CA ALA A 107 -34.37 -2.66 8.64
C ALA A 107 -35.56 -3.59 9.02
N GLU A 108 -35.38 -4.49 9.96
CA GLU A 108 -36.50 -5.33 10.46
C GLU A 108 -37.55 -4.47 11.14
N TYR A 109 -37.19 -3.48 11.96
CA TYR A 109 -38.16 -2.54 12.55
C TYR A 109 -38.88 -1.69 11.53
N TRP A 110 -38.18 -1.23 10.48
CA TRP A 110 -38.82 -0.50 9.39
C TRP A 110 -39.78 -1.37 8.59
N LYS A 111 -39.49 -2.63 8.39
CA LYS A 111 -40.39 -3.59 7.73
C LYS A 111 -41.66 -3.78 8.51
N GLU A 112 -41.57 -3.92 9.85
CA GLU A 112 -42.75 -3.94 10.73
C GLU A 112 -43.52 -2.61 10.66
N SER A 113 -42.84 -1.48 10.70
CA SER A 113 -43.46 -0.14 10.59
C SER A 113 -44.27 0.01 9.29
N VAL A 114 -43.73 -0.45 8.16
CA VAL A 114 -44.47 -0.47 6.88
C VAL A 114 -45.76 -1.31 7.00
N GLN A 115 -45.68 -2.45 7.64
CA GLN A 115 -46.88 -3.29 7.82
C GLN A 115 -47.94 -2.62 8.73
N ILE A 116 -47.52 -1.94 9.80
CA ILE A 116 -48.41 -1.18 10.67
C ILE A 116 -49.09 -0.05 9.91
N MET A 117 -48.32 0.70 9.06
CA MET A 117 -48.85 1.76 8.20
C MET A 117 -49.90 1.22 7.21
N LYS A 118 -49.66 0.05 6.61
CA LYS A 118 -50.67 -0.61 5.75
C LYS A 118 -51.92 -0.92 6.49
N ASN A 119 -51.85 -1.43 7.72
CA ASN A 119 -53.02 -1.75 8.57
C ASN A 119 -53.78 -0.46 8.97
N PHE A 120 -53.08 0.63 9.29
CA PHE A 120 -53.70 1.92 9.58
C PHE A 120 -54.41 2.52 8.35
N LYS A 121 -53.87 2.34 7.15
CA LYS A 121 -54.53 2.69 5.92
C LYS A 121 -55.85 1.91 5.75
N LEU A 122 -55.83 0.60 5.96
CA LEU A 122 -57.03 -0.25 5.88
C LEU A 122 -58.09 0.19 6.92
N ALA A 123 -57.68 0.67 8.08
CA ALA A 123 -58.54 1.21 9.12
C ALA A 123 -58.98 2.69 8.85
N GLY A 124 -58.59 3.28 7.71
CA GLY A 124 -58.92 4.65 7.36
C GLY A 124 -58.24 5.75 8.21
N ARG A 125 -57.17 5.39 8.96
CA ARG A 125 -56.46 6.30 9.88
C ARG A 125 -55.33 7.07 9.23
N VAL A 126 -54.79 6.57 8.12
CA VAL A 126 -53.71 7.23 7.35
C VAL A 126 -53.98 7.15 5.86
N ASN A 127 -53.40 8.09 5.09
CA ASN A 127 -53.51 8.11 3.66
C ASN A 127 -52.45 7.23 2.97
N GLU A 128 -52.58 7.02 1.65
CA GLU A 128 -51.63 6.27 0.84
C GLU A 128 -50.21 6.84 0.90
N SER A 129 -50.09 8.16 0.94
CA SER A 129 -48.81 8.88 0.99
C SER A 129 -47.95 8.44 2.18
N ALA A 130 -48.58 8.24 3.36
CA ALA A 130 -47.86 7.77 4.54
C ALA A 130 -47.28 6.34 4.38
N VAL A 131 -48.04 5.47 3.71
CA VAL A 131 -47.54 4.10 3.40
C VAL A 131 -46.40 4.12 2.40
N VAL A 132 -46.54 4.94 1.34
CA VAL A 132 -45.51 5.11 0.30
C VAL A 132 -44.23 5.68 0.92
N GLN A 133 -44.33 6.70 1.78
CA GLN A 133 -43.19 7.32 2.46
C GLN A 133 -42.48 6.32 3.38
N SER A 134 -43.21 5.56 4.18
CA SER A 134 -42.64 4.52 5.05
C SER A 134 -41.93 3.43 4.25
N THR A 135 -42.53 3.04 3.12
CA THR A 135 -41.92 2.05 2.21
C THR A 135 -40.67 2.59 1.54
N ALA A 136 -40.64 3.85 1.12
CA ALA A 136 -39.47 4.49 0.54
C ALA A 136 -38.31 4.55 1.55
N ASN A 137 -38.58 4.90 2.81
CA ASN A 137 -37.59 4.91 3.87
C ASN A 137 -36.98 3.51 4.11
N TYR A 138 -37.82 2.47 4.10
CA TYR A 138 -37.33 1.08 4.20
C TYR A 138 -36.38 0.69 3.08
N TYR A 139 -36.76 1.00 1.81
CA TYR A 139 -35.89 0.68 0.68
C TYR A 139 -34.61 1.52 0.64
N SER A 140 -34.66 2.78 1.08
CA SER A 140 -33.49 3.63 1.23
C SER A 140 -32.51 3.03 2.25
N LEU A 141 -33.02 2.48 3.36
CA LEU A 141 -32.17 1.80 4.34
C LEU A 141 -31.56 0.51 3.77
N LEU A 142 -32.32 -0.27 2.98
CA LEU A 142 -31.76 -1.46 2.32
C LEU A 142 -30.64 -1.13 1.34
N ALA A 143 -30.78 -0.03 0.59
CA ALA A 143 -29.70 0.45 -0.28
C ALA A 143 -28.45 0.80 0.54
N SER A 144 -28.60 1.53 1.65
CA SER A 144 -27.49 1.86 2.54
C SER A 144 -26.81 0.62 3.15
N ILE A 145 -27.55 -0.45 3.44
CA ILE A 145 -26.98 -1.72 3.89
C ILE A 145 -26.07 -2.32 2.81
N THR A 146 -26.49 -2.29 1.54
CA THR A 146 -25.67 -2.78 0.44
C THR A 146 -24.36 -1.98 0.29
N ASP A 147 -24.43 -0.64 0.42
CA ASP A 147 -23.25 0.21 0.40
C ASP A 147 -22.27 -0.10 1.55
N LEU A 148 -22.81 -0.40 2.75
CA LEU A 148 -21.99 -0.84 3.88
C LEU A 148 -21.33 -2.20 3.65
N GLU A 149 -22.03 -3.14 3.00
CA GLU A 149 -21.47 -4.44 2.64
C GLU A 149 -20.32 -4.31 1.63
N VAL A 150 -20.47 -3.43 0.65
CA VAL A 150 -19.39 -3.09 -0.30
C VAL A 150 -18.19 -2.50 0.43
N SER A 151 -18.43 -1.50 1.29
CA SER A 151 -17.36 -0.85 2.07
C SER A 151 -16.63 -1.83 3.00
N LEU A 152 -17.36 -2.76 3.61
CA LEU A 152 -16.78 -3.82 4.44
C LEU A 152 -15.89 -4.76 3.61
N ASN A 153 -16.34 -5.14 2.42
CA ASN A 153 -15.54 -5.97 1.52
C ASN A 153 -14.26 -5.26 1.06
N GLU A 154 -14.33 -3.97 0.74
CA GLU A 154 -13.17 -3.14 0.40
C GLU A 154 -12.17 -3.05 1.56
N ALA A 155 -12.66 -2.85 2.79
CA ALA A 155 -11.82 -2.82 3.98
C ALA A 155 -11.13 -4.18 4.23
N ASN A 156 -11.84 -5.30 4.07
CA ASN A 156 -11.26 -6.64 4.16
C ASN A 156 -10.16 -6.88 3.10
N ASN A 157 -10.39 -6.44 1.86
CA ASN A 157 -9.40 -6.53 0.79
C ASN A 157 -8.17 -5.66 1.08
N THR A 158 -8.38 -4.46 1.61
CA THR A 158 -7.30 -3.56 2.02
C THR A 158 -6.45 -4.17 3.13
N MET A 159 -7.08 -4.79 4.14
CA MET A 159 -6.38 -5.51 5.21
C MET A 159 -5.55 -6.67 4.65
N SER A 160 -6.12 -7.45 3.73
CA SER A 160 -5.42 -8.56 3.09
C SER A 160 -4.23 -8.07 2.27
N LEU A 161 -4.36 -6.94 1.58
CA LEU A 161 -3.26 -6.30 0.84
C LEU A 161 -2.14 -5.83 1.79
N LEU A 162 -2.47 -5.16 2.90
CA LEU A 162 -1.50 -4.70 3.90
C LEU A 162 -0.71 -5.85 4.53
N LEU A 163 -1.37 -7.00 4.73
CA LEU A 163 -0.76 -8.20 5.29
C LEU A 163 -0.11 -9.11 4.23
N ASN A 164 -0.21 -8.74 2.95
CA ASN A 164 0.30 -9.52 1.82
C ASN A 164 -0.23 -10.97 1.80
N VAL A 165 -1.52 -11.14 2.05
CA VAL A 165 -2.22 -12.43 1.99
C VAL A 165 -3.32 -12.39 0.93
N MET A 166 -3.82 -13.57 0.53
CA MET A 166 -4.94 -13.65 -0.39
C MET A 166 -6.19 -12.98 0.20
N PRO A 167 -7.06 -12.36 -0.62
CA PRO A 167 -8.30 -11.75 -0.16
C PRO A 167 -9.13 -12.72 0.68
N GLN A 168 -9.50 -12.28 1.87
CA GLN A 168 -10.33 -13.07 2.80
C GLN A 168 -11.17 -12.14 3.68
N THR A 169 -12.21 -12.67 4.28
CA THR A 169 -12.98 -11.99 5.31
C THR A 169 -12.27 -12.11 6.66
N TRP A 170 -12.09 -10.98 7.32
CA TRP A 170 -11.46 -10.91 8.64
C TRP A 170 -12.57 -10.91 9.70
N ASN A 171 -12.66 -12.00 10.47
CA ASN A 171 -13.59 -12.06 11.61
C ASN A 171 -12.94 -11.31 12.78
N ILE A 172 -13.26 -10.03 12.90
CA ILE A 172 -12.77 -9.16 13.95
C ILE A 172 -13.82 -9.13 15.05
N GLN A 173 -13.50 -9.72 16.20
CA GLN A 173 -14.34 -9.50 17.38
C GLN A 173 -14.26 -8.01 17.73
N ALA A 174 -15.40 -7.31 17.68
CA ALA A 174 -15.50 -5.93 18.07
C ALA A 174 -15.07 -5.81 19.54
N CYS A 175 -13.80 -5.52 19.76
CA CYS A 175 -13.33 -5.04 21.04
C CYS A 175 -13.89 -3.62 21.17
N LEU A 176 -15.01 -3.48 21.88
CA LEU A 176 -15.45 -2.18 22.36
C LEU A 176 -14.31 -1.68 23.25
N LEU A 177 -13.51 -0.74 22.71
CA LEU A 177 -12.60 0.06 23.53
C LEU A 177 -13.50 0.80 24.52
N TYR A 178 -13.66 0.20 25.66
CA TYR A 178 -14.40 0.77 26.76
C TYR A 178 -13.53 1.86 27.38
N THR A 179 -13.76 3.10 26.94
CA THR A 179 -13.16 4.28 27.52
C THR A 179 -14.03 4.76 28.70
N SER A 180 -14.37 3.87 29.62
CA SER A 180 -15.18 4.26 30.79
C SER A 180 -14.39 4.98 31.87
N ASP A 181 -13.06 4.90 31.85
CA ASP A 181 -12.22 5.46 32.92
C ASP A 181 -11.84 6.94 32.72
N ALA A 182 -12.27 7.59 31.63
CA ALA A 182 -11.96 9.01 31.41
C ALA A 182 -13.09 9.97 31.84
N ALA A 183 -14.18 9.47 32.38
CA ALA A 183 -15.33 10.27 32.81
C ALA A 183 -15.51 10.40 34.33
N ASP A 184 -14.68 9.72 35.12
CA ASP A 184 -14.78 9.68 36.58
C ASP A 184 -13.60 10.34 37.32
N GLU A 185 -12.79 11.22 36.64
CA GLU A 185 -11.84 12.13 37.31
C GLU A 185 -12.22 13.59 37.10
#